data_f03b325688c69ebab1963883c392f666
#
_entry.id   f03b325688c69ebab1963883c392f666
#
_cell.length_a   1.000
_cell.length_b   1.000
_cell.length_c   1.000
_cell.angle_alpha   90.00
_cell.angle_beta   90.00
_cell.angle_gamma   90.00
#
_symmetry.space_group_name_H-M   'P 1'
#
loop_
_entity.id
_entity.type
_entity.pdbx_description
1 polymer ?
#
loop_
_entity_poly.entity_id
_entity_poly.type
_entity_poly.pdbx_seq_one_letter_code
_entity_poly.pdbx_strand_id
1 'polypeptide(L)'
;MEVSLPTSAAVDATPRAVKAATGPTANAPSITLPLRFMIAGLLALATGVIWLIAQPSVLTTYHYNQNVIALTHLFVLGWICTIVMGAMYQLVPVALETKLFSERLAKWQFVFHVVGFIGMVWMFRRWNMTQVGHFGSVLTFGVVLFIYNLIRTLARVPKWNVIATGVASALGWLSFAVLAGLSLAAAKISFDPDATPNGTVVNVITGISYVVRQFEPLSAMHAHAHLGAIGFFVMLIVGVSYKLVPMFMLSEIQNHRRAFASIVLLNVGLLGTFFTVLYRSPFKPVFALLIMAALAVYGWELTAIVRARKRQPVDWGIRYFLTAVALLAPLSILGVVLSWPRLPLNAFTGQLENAYGFLGLIGVISFAIMGMLYKIVPFLVWFGVYSRHIGKFKVPALAEMYSARWQEVGYWTFLAGVVITIAATLRTNPLCLRIGGSFLAVSVTSLLVNVFRVIKHFFRPQLRPFAARTVAPAGNSL
;
A
#
# COMPACT_ATOMS: atom_id res chain seq x y z
N MET A 1 -59.48 -35.18 -43.05
CA MET A 1 -58.32 -34.27 -42.90
C MET A 1 -57.74 -34.51 -41.53
N GLU A 2 -56.83 -35.50 -41.43
CA GLU A 2 -56.17 -35.84 -40.17
C GLU A 2 -54.93 -34.95 -40.04
N VAL A 3 -54.82 -34.22 -38.92
CA VAL A 3 -53.68 -33.41 -38.58
C VAL A 3 -52.80 -34.27 -37.67
N SER A 4 -51.69 -34.73 -38.16
CA SER A 4 -50.65 -35.44 -37.41
C SER A 4 -49.82 -34.46 -36.59
N LEU A 5 -49.76 -34.68 -35.25
CA LEU A 5 -48.85 -33.98 -34.33
C LEU A 5 -47.43 -34.53 -34.44
N PRO A 6 -46.40 -33.68 -34.42
CA PRO A 6 -45.02 -34.14 -34.45
C PRO A 6 -44.57 -34.71 -33.11
N THR A 7 -43.95 -35.88 -33.20
CA THR A 7 -43.30 -36.62 -32.11
C THR A 7 -42.19 -35.80 -31.44
N SER A 8 -42.19 -35.75 -30.13
CA SER A 8 -41.16 -35.15 -29.27
C SER A 8 -39.81 -35.85 -29.46
N ALA A 9 -38.81 -35.12 -29.99
CA ALA A 9 -37.43 -35.55 -29.98
C ALA A 9 -36.85 -35.41 -28.56
N ALA A 10 -36.43 -36.53 -27.98
CA ALA A 10 -35.71 -36.58 -26.72
C ALA A 10 -34.38 -35.76 -26.86
N VAL A 11 -34.26 -34.70 -26.12
CA VAL A 11 -33.02 -33.92 -26.00
C VAL A 11 -32.08 -34.70 -25.10
N ASP A 12 -31.07 -35.31 -25.71
CA ASP A 12 -29.96 -35.98 -25.04
C ASP A 12 -29.11 -34.92 -24.31
N ALA A 13 -29.34 -34.75 -23.01
CA ALA A 13 -28.62 -33.87 -22.15
C ALA A 13 -27.32 -34.53 -21.65
N THR A 14 -26.34 -34.67 -22.54
CA THR A 14 -24.98 -34.93 -22.09
C THR A 14 -24.49 -33.71 -21.26
N PRO A 15 -23.94 -33.93 -20.05
CA PRO A 15 -23.39 -32.81 -19.25
C PRO A 15 -22.25 -32.13 -20.01
N ARG A 16 -22.51 -30.95 -20.54
CA ARG A 16 -21.45 -30.09 -21.08
C ARG A 16 -20.44 -29.88 -19.99
N ALA A 17 -19.23 -30.42 -20.20
CA ALA A 17 -18.08 -30.14 -19.34
C ALA A 17 -17.96 -28.62 -19.16
N VAL A 18 -18.09 -28.17 -17.91
CA VAL A 18 -17.95 -26.76 -17.53
C VAL A 18 -16.55 -26.34 -17.97
N LYS A 19 -16.45 -25.58 -19.05
CA LYS A 19 -15.20 -24.96 -19.48
C LYS A 19 -14.61 -24.25 -18.27
N ALA A 20 -13.36 -24.59 -17.95
CA ALA A 20 -12.59 -23.92 -16.90
C ALA A 20 -12.75 -22.39 -17.06
N ALA A 21 -13.05 -21.72 -15.95
CA ALA A 21 -13.38 -20.30 -15.92
C ALA A 21 -12.37 -19.46 -16.69
N THR A 22 -12.75 -18.97 -17.87
CA THR A 22 -12.05 -17.95 -18.64
C THR A 22 -12.48 -16.59 -18.15
N GLY A 23 -12.11 -16.24 -16.90
CA GLY A 23 -12.42 -14.96 -16.27
C GLY A 23 -11.18 -14.32 -15.65
N PRO A 24 -11.25 -13.07 -15.19
CA PRO A 24 -10.14 -12.34 -14.56
C PRO A 24 -9.46 -13.10 -13.41
N THR A 25 -10.16 -14.03 -12.79
CA THR A 25 -9.67 -14.89 -11.69
C THR A 25 -8.74 -16.01 -12.16
N ALA A 26 -8.75 -16.39 -13.45
CA ALA A 26 -7.81 -17.38 -14.00
C ALA A 26 -6.34 -16.88 -13.98
N ASN A 27 -6.13 -15.58 -13.88
CA ASN A 27 -4.81 -14.94 -13.85
C ASN A 27 -4.30 -14.68 -12.42
N ALA A 28 -5.12 -14.92 -11.39
CA ALA A 28 -4.75 -14.68 -10.00
C ALA A 28 -3.70 -15.70 -9.52
N PRO A 29 -2.62 -15.27 -8.86
CA PRO A 29 -1.65 -16.18 -8.26
C PRO A 29 -2.24 -16.92 -7.05
N SER A 30 -1.46 -17.88 -6.51
CA SER A 30 -1.82 -18.57 -5.29
C SER A 30 -2.11 -17.59 -4.14
N ILE A 31 -3.26 -17.77 -3.47
CA ILE A 31 -3.77 -16.89 -2.39
C ILE A 31 -2.81 -16.85 -1.20
N THR A 32 -2.07 -17.92 -0.96
CA THR A 32 -1.08 -17.98 0.13
C THR A 32 0.06 -16.97 -0.06
N LEU A 33 0.35 -16.58 -1.30
CA LEU A 33 1.40 -15.63 -1.60
C LEU A 33 1.08 -14.23 -1.01
N PRO A 34 0.00 -13.51 -1.40
CA PRO A 34 -0.32 -12.21 -0.83
C PRO A 34 -0.61 -12.26 0.68
N LEU A 35 -1.21 -13.34 1.18
CA LEU A 35 -1.51 -13.46 2.61
C LEU A 35 -0.27 -13.48 3.50
N ARG A 36 0.85 -14.09 3.08
CA ARG A 36 2.12 -14.06 3.84
C ARG A 36 2.61 -12.64 4.05
N PHE A 37 2.58 -11.83 2.99
CA PHE A 37 2.93 -10.40 3.06
C PHE A 37 1.98 -9.64 3.98
N MET A 38 0.67 -9.90 3.88
CA MET A 38 -0.32 -9.23 4.71
C MET A 38 -0.15 -9.54 6.19
N ILE A 39 0.12 -10.79 6.56
CA ILE A 39 0.39 -11.18 7.95
C ILE A 39 1.67 -10.51 8.46
N ALA A 40 2.77 -10.57 7.71
CA ALA A 40 4.03 -9.94 8.11
C ALA A 40 3.88 -8.41 8.27
N GLY A 41 3.18 -7.75 7.34
CA GLY A 41 2.91 -6.32 7.41
C GLY A 41 2.03 -5.94 8.61
N LEU A 42 0.99 -6.71 8.91
CA LEU A 42 0.14 -6.46 10.09
C LEU A 42 0.90 -6.62 11.41
N LEU A 43 1.82 -7.58 11.50
CA LEU A 43 2.71 -7.74 12.64
C LEU A 43 3.64 -6.53 12.79
N ALA A 44 4.21 -6.04 11.70
CA ALA A 44 5.04 -4.83 11.71
C ALA A 44 4.24 -3.58 12.13
N LEU A 45 3.00 -3.41 11.65
CA LEU A 45 2.11 -2.33 12.07
C LEU A 45 1.84 -2.37 13.58
N ALA A 46 1.46 -3.54 14.10
CA ALA A 46 1.21 -3.73 15.54
C ALA A 46 2.46 -3.40 16.37
N THR A 47 3.63 -3.89 15.94
CA THR A 47 4.92 -3.60 16.59
C THR A 47 5.23 -2.11 16.58
N GLY A 48 5.01 -1.41 15.44
CA GLY A 48 5.25 0.03 15.32
C GLY A 48 4.35 0.86 16.22
N VAL A 49 3.07 0.52 16.34
CA VAL A 49 2.12 1.21 17.23
C VAL A 49 2.45 0.96 18.71
N ILE A 50 2.82 -0.27 19.07
CA ILE A 50 3.29 -0.58 20.43
C ILE A 50 4.55 0.22 20.74
N TRP A 51 5.50 0.31 19.83
CA TRP A 51 6.71 1.11 20.01
C TRP A 51 6.39 2.59 20.22
N LEU A 52 5.48 3.15 19.43
CA LEU A 52 5.04 4.55 19.56
C LEU A 52 4.44 4.85 20.95
N ILE A 53 3.65 3.93 21.51
CA ILE A 53 3.07 4.06 22.86
C ILE A 53 4.16 3.93 23.93
N ALA A 54 5.08 2.98 23.78
CA ALA A 54 6.16 2.72 24.74
C ALA A 54 7.18 3.86 24.79
N GLN A 55 7.49 4.49 23.65
CA GLN A 55 8.47 5.56 23.51
C GLN A 55 7.87 6.78 22.79
N PRO A 56 6.93 7.51 23.40
CA PRO A 56 6.27 8.65 22.76
C PRO A 56 7.25 9.79 22.42
N SER A 57 8.40 9.87 23.11
CA SER A 57 9.48 10.83 22.82
C SER A 57 10.00 10.75 21.38
N VAL A 58 9.77 9.65 20.66
CA VAL A 58 10.16 9.52 19.25
C VAL A 58 9.52 10.62 18.38
N LEU A 59 8.28 11.05 18.67
CA LEU A 59 7.61 12.13 17.93
C LEU A 59 7.83 13.53 18.52
N THR A 60 8.44 13.65 19.71
CA THR A 60 8.83 14.95 20.28
C THR A 60 10.30 15.28 20.04
N THR A 61 11.06 14.33 19.50
CA THR A 61 12.46 14.48 19.14
C THR A 61 12.59 14.91 17.66
N TYR A 62 13.69 15.56 17.31
CA TYR A 62 13.99 15.89 15.92
C TYR A 62 14.05 14.63 15.06
N HIS A 63 13.44 14.66 13.86
CA HIS A 63 13.26 13.46 13.02
C HIS A 63 14.56 12.84 12.51
N TYR A 64 15.68 13.61 12.47
CA TYR A 64 17.00 13.06 12.18
C TYR A 64 17.62 12.43 13.43
N ASN A 65 16.92 11.45 13.98
CA ASN A 65 17.30 10.69 15.17
C ASN A 65 17.20 9.18 14.87
N GLN A 66 18.11 8.39 15.44
CA GLN A 66 18.18 6.95 15.20
C GLN A 66 16.86 6.21 15.47
N ASN A 67 16.13 6.55 16.54
CA ASN A 67 14.88 5.88 16.90
C ASN A 67 13.73 6.30 15.97
N VAL A 68 13.70 7.58 15.53
CA VAL A 68 12.72 8.08 14.56
C VAL A 68 12.95 7.40 13.22
N ILE A 69 14.20 7.35 12.75
CA ILE A 69 14.57 6.70 11.49
C ILE A 69 14.25 5.21 11.53
N ALA A 70 14.57 4.51 12.64
CA ALA A 70 14.25 3.09 12.80
C ALA A 70 12.73 2.84 12.77
N LEU A 71 11.93 3.62 13.53
CA LEU A 71 10.48 3.50 13.56
C LEU A 71 9.86 3.84 12.19
N THR A 72 10.35 4.88 11.52
CA THR A 72 9.92 5.24 10.17
C THR A 72 10.15 4.08 9.19
N HIS A 73 11.33 3.45 9.22
CA HIS A 73 11.61 2.29 8.37
C HIS A 73 10.79 1.05 8.75
N LEU A 74 10.45 0.87 10.02
CA LEU A 74 9.52 -0.19 10.42
C LEU A 74 8.13 0.04 9.81
N PHE A 75 7.59 1.27 9.85
CA PHE A 75 6.32 1.57 9.20
C PHE A 75 6.42 1.51 7.67
N VAL A 76 7.45 2.09 7.08
CA VAL A 76 7.60 2.15 5.62
C VAL A 76 7.88 0.77 5.02
N LEU A 77 8.87 0.06 5.51
CA LEU A 77 9.32 -1.21 4.93
C LEU A 77 8.55 -2.40 5.51
N GLY A 78 8.40 -2.43 6.84
CA GLY A 78 7.76 -3.54 7.52
C GLY A 78 6.24 -3.56 7.31
N TRP A 79 5.56 -2.42 7.40
CA TRP A 79 4.11 -2.33 7.22
C TRP A 79 3.73 -1.99 5.77
N ILE A 80 4.03 -0.78 5.30
CA ILE A 80 3.50 -0.25 4.04
C ILE A 80 4.04 -1.04 2.84
N CYS A 81 5.37 -1.14 2.67
CA CYS A 81 5.97 -1.87 1.55
C CYS A 81 5.55 -3.33 1.54
N THR A 82 5.57 -4.00 2.70
CA THR A 82 5.22 -5.42 2.78
C THR A 82 3.79 -5.66 2.31
N ILE A 83 2.80 -4.88 2.81
CA ILE A 83 1.40 -5.01 2.36
C ILE A 83 1.27 -4.68 0.88
N VAL A 84 1.86 -3.58 0.45
CA VAL A 84 1.78 -3.11 -0.94
C VAL A 84 2.36 -4.15 -1.91
N MET A 85 3.53 -4.70 -1.62
CA MET A 85 4.16 -5.73 -2.46
C MET A 85 3.29 -6.99 -2.56
N GLY A 86 2.74 -7.46 -1.44
CA GLY A 86 1.81 -8.59 -1.44
C GLY A 86 0.52 -8.31 -2.21
N ALA A 87 -0.06 -7.11 -2.03
CA ALA A 87 -1.25 -6.69 -2.76
C ALA A 87 -0.98 -6.56 -4.26
N MET A 88 0.16 -6.01 -4.67
CA MET A 88 0.53 -5.83 -6.08
C MET A 88 0.67 -7.15 -6.82
N TYR A 89 1.21 -8.20 -6.18
CA TYR A 89 1.26 -9.54 -6.78
C TYR A 89 -0.12 -10.09 -7.11
N GLN A 90 -1.16 -9.69 -6.38
CA GLN A 90 -2.54 -10.07 -6.65
C GLN A 90 -3.24 -9.08 -7.59
N LEU A 91 -3.11 -7.78 -7.33
CA LEU A 91 -3.90 -6.76 -8.01
C LEU A 91 -3.44 -6.49 -9.44
N VAL A 92 -2.13 -6.45 -9.71
CA VAL A 92 -1.60 -6.15 -11.05
C VAL A 92 -2.04 -7.19 -12.07
N PRO A 93 -1.88 -8.52 -11.82
CA PRO A 93 -2.37 -9.52 -12.74
C PRO A 93 -3.87 -9.44 -13.01
N VAL A 94 -4.68 -9.23 -11.97
CA VAL A 94 -6.14 -9.16 -12.09
C VAL A 94 -6.59 -7.85 -12.75
N ALA A 95 -6.01 -6.71 -12.35
CA ALA A 95 -6.41 -5.40 -12.85
C ALA A 95 -6.04 -5.18 -14.34
N LEU A 96 -4.93 -5.78 -14.77
CA LEU A 96 -4.38 -5.65 -16.12
C LEU A 96 -4.56 -6.91 -16.98
N GLU A 97 -5.38 -7.86 -16.52
CA GLU A 97 -5.76 -9.09 -17.26
C GLU A 97 -4.56 -9.90 -17.78
N THR A 98 -3.51 -10.00 -16.95
CA THR A 98 -2.27 -10.70 -17.27
C THR A 98 -1.92 -11.71 -16.17
N LYS A 99 -0.97 -12.62 -16.43
CA LYS A 99 -0.46 -13.56 -15.41
C LYS A 99 0.79 -13.00 -14.76
N LEU A 100 0.92 -13.22 -13.44
CA LEU A 100 2.16 -12.92 -12.74
C LEU A 100 3.33 -13.66 -13.40
N PHE A 101 4.45 -12.95 -13.63
CA PHE A 101 5.60 -13.54 -14.31
C PHE A 101 6.14 -14.77 -13.57
N SER A 102 6.32 -14.67 -12.23
CA SER A 102 6.83 -15.78 -11.43
C SER A 102 6.41 -15.70 -9.95
N GLU A 103 5.62 -16.67 -9.49
CA GLU A 103 5.33 -16.83 -8.06
C GLU A 103 6.56 -17.28 -7.27
N ARG A 104 7.51 -18.02 -7.91
CA ARG A 104 8.74 -18.47 -7.25
C ARG A 104 9.63 -17.29 -6.89
N LEU A 105 9.79 -16.32 -7.79
CA LEU A 105 10.52 -15.08 -7.50
C LEU A 105 9.85 -14.30 -6.38
N ALA A 106 8.52 -14.22 -6.36
CA ALA A 106 7.78 -13.53 -5.31
C ALA A 106 7.97 -14.17 -3.93
N LYS A 107 8.12 -15.50 -3.85
CA LYS A 107 8.43 -16.21 -2.59
C LYS A 107 9.83 -15.88 -2.08
N TRP A 108 10.83 -15.86 -2.95
CA TRP A 108 12.20 -15.48 -2.57
C TRP A 108 12.28 -14.00 -2.19
N GLN A 109 11.62 -13.14 -2.96
CA GLN A 109 11.52 -11.71 -2.66
C GLN A 109 10.97 -11.47 -1.24
N PHE A 110 9.93 -12.21 -0.83
CA PHE A 110 9.38 -12.13 0.53
C PHE A 110 10.46 -12.39 1.60
N VAL A 111 11.26 -13.44 1.43
CA VAL A 111 12.31 -13.80 2.39
C VAL A 111 13.36 -12.70 2.50
N PHE A 112 13.92 -12.24 1.36
CA PHE A 112 14.93 -11.17 1.35
C PHE A 112 14.39 -9.86 1.91
N HIS A 113 13.13 -9.55 1.59
CA HIS A 113 12.47 -8.35 2.10
C HIS A 113 12.32 -8.38 3.63
N VAL A 114 11.80 -9.48 4.18
CA VAL A 114 11.56 -9.62 5.63
C VAL A 114 12.87 -9.63 6.41
N VAL A 115 13.85 -10.42 5.99
CA VAL A 115 15.16 -10.47 6.63
C VAL A 115 15.85 -9.11 6.56
N GLY A 116 15.81 -8.47 5.38
CA GLY A 116 16.45 -7.18 5.15
C GLY A 116 15.85 -6.06 6.01
N PHE A 117 14.52 -5.90 6.03
CA PHE A 117 13.93 -4.82 6.81
C PHE A 117 14.04 -5.02 8.32
N ILE A 118 13.91 -6.24 8.83
CA ILE A 118 14.04 -6.51 10.26
C ILE A 118 15.47 -6.17 10.72
N GLY A 119 16.47 -6.69 10.00
CA GLY A 119 17.87 -6.41 10.31
C GLY A 119 18.20 -4.93 10.21
N MET A 120 17.72 -4.24 9.15
CA MET A 120 17.97 -2.83 8.95
C MET A 120 17.35 -1.96 10.05
N VAL A 121 16.09 -2.19 10.44
CA VAL A 121 15.41 -1.48 11.54
C VAL A 121 16.17 -1.67 12.85
N TRP A 122 16.60 -2.90 13.15
CA TRP A 122 17.38 -3.20 14.35
C TRP A 122 18.72 -2.47 14.36
N MET A 123 19.43 -2.42 13.21
CA MET A 123 20.72 -1.76 13.10
C MET A 123 20.61 -0.23 13.08
N PHE A 124 19.51 0.37 12.57
CA PHE A 124 19.25 1.79 12.74
C PHE A 124 19.09 2.16 14.22
N ARG A 125 18.37 1.34 14.98
CA ARG A 125 18.23 1.58 16.42
C ARG A 125 19.57 1.51 17.17
N ARG A 126 20.50 0.67 16.71
CA ARG A 126 21.87 0.56 17.23
C ARG A 126 22.82 1.60 16.66
N TRP A 127 22.39 2.35 15.66
CA TRP A 127 23.18 3.29 14.87
C TRP A 127 24.44 2.67 14.25
N ASN A 128 24.36 1.40 13.85
CA ASN A 128 25.44 0.69 13.16
C ASN A 128 25.26 0.78 11.64
N MET A 129 25.83 1.82 11.04
CA MET A 129 25.61 2.13 9.61
C MET A 129 26.21 1.10 8.66
N THR A 130 27.31 0.44 9.04
CA THR A 130 27.88 -0.67 8.25
C THR A 130 26.88 -1.82 8.14
N GLN A 131 26.28 -2.23 9.26
CA GLN A 131 25.27 -3.28 9.26
C GLN A 131 23.95 -2.84 8.62
N VAL A 132 23.58 -1.55 8.73
CA VAL A 132 22.46 -0.98 7.97
C VAL A 132 22.71 -1.15 6.47
N GLY A 133 23.93 -0.91 6.00
CA GLY A 133 24.31 -1.15 4.59
C GLY A 133 24.17 -2.62 4.18
N HIS A 134 24.62 -3.57 5.02
CA HIS A 134 24.50 -4.99 4.73
C HIS A 134 23.04 -5.45 4.63
N PHE A 135 22.22 -5.16 5.65
CA PHE A 135 20.79 -5.52 5.62
C PHE A 135 20.02 -4.72 4.56
N GLY A 136 20.41 -3.47 4.30
CA GLY A 136 19.90 -2.67 3.20
C GLY A 136 20.19 -3.31 1.84
N SER A 137 21.34 -3.92 1.64
CA SER A 137 21.68 -4.66 0.41
C SER A 137 20.84 -5.93 0.26
N VAL A 138 20.60 -6.68 1.35
CA VAL A 138 19.68 -7.82 1.35
C VAL A 138 18.26 -7.39 0.98
N LEU A 139 17.78 -6.30 1.58
CA LEU A 139 16.49 -5.70 1.26
C LEU A 139 16.41 -5.28 -0.21
N THR A 140 17.45 -4.60 -0.70
CA THR A 140 17.53 -4.14 -2.09
C THR A 140 17.46 -5.29 -3.06
N PHE A 141 18.13 -6.40 -2.79
CA PHE A 141 18.02 -7.59 -3.62
C PHE A 141 16.56 -8.08 -3.68
N GLY A 142 15.86 -8.12 -2.54
CA GLY A 142 14.42 -8.39 -2.51
C GLY A 142 13.61 -7.40 -3.36
N VAL A 143 13.88 -6.10 -3.26
CA VAL A 143 13.18 -5.07 -4.05
C VAL A 143 13.48 -5.22 -5.55
N VAL A 144 14.70 -5.55 -5.94
CA VAL A 144 15.07 -5.82 -7.34
C VAL A 144 14.27 -7.02 -7.89
N LEU A 145 14.14 -8.10 -7.13
CA LEU A 145 13.30 -9.24 -7.51
C LEU A 145 11.83 -8.83 -7.70
N PHE A 146 11.30 -7.97 -6.82
CA PHE A 146 9.95 -7.44 -6.93
C PHE A 146 9.77 -6.60 -8.21
N ILE A 147 10.64 -5.63 -8.44
CA ILE A 147 10.61 -4.76 -9.61
C ILE A 147 10.72 -5.59 -10.89
N TYR A 148 11.69 -6.48 -10.95
CA TYR A 148 11.88 -7.38 -12.11
C TYR A 148 10.63 -8.20 -12.39
N ASN A 149 10.05 -8.85 -11.37
CA ASN A 149 8.85 -9.66 -11.50
C ASN A 149 7.66 -8.84 -12.04
N LEU A 150 7.45 -7.63 -11.51
CA LEU A 150 6.36 -6.77 -11.96
C LEU A 150 6.61 -6.15 -13.34
N ILE A 151 7.83 -5.74 -13.68
CA ILE A 151 8.15 -5.25 -15.03
C ILE A 151 7.89 -6.36 -16.05
N ARG A 152 8.33 -7.61 -15.77
CA ARG A 152 8.07 -8.76 -16.65
C ARG A 152 6.57 -9.11 -16.73
N THR A 153 5.82 -8.80 -15.69
CA THR A 153 4.35 -8.92 -15.69
C THR A 153 3.71 -7.83 -16.53
N LEU A 154 4.14 -6.58 -16.38
CA LEU A 154 3.66 -5.43 -17.16
C LEU A 154 3.96 -5.58 -18.66
N ALA A 155 5.10 -6.15 -19.01
CA ALA A 155 5.48 -6.41 -20.42
C ALA A 155 4.52 -7.37 -21.16
N ARG A 156 3.63 -8.06 -20.43
CA ARG A 156 2.62 -8.99 -20.97
C ARG A 156 1.21 -8.40 -21.01
N VAL A 157 1.05 -7.14 -20.62
CA VAL A 157 -0.26 -6.48 -20.56
C VAL A 157 -0.79 -6.28 -21.99
N PRO A 158 -2.00 -6.77 -22.30
CA PRO A 158 -2.54 -6.71 -23.67
C PRO A 158 -2.78 -5.28 -24.15
N LYS A 159 -3.21 -4.40 -23.26
CA LYS A 159 -3.50 -3.00 -23.56
C LYS A 159 -2.98 -2.09 -22.45
N TRP A 160 -2.02 -1.25 -22.81
CA TRP A 160 -1.46 -0.25 -21.90
C TRP A 160 -2.50 0.82 -21.56
N ASN A 161 -2.64 1.16 -20.28
CA ASN A 161 -3.64 2.09 -19.79
C ASN A 161 -3.09 2.92 -18.62
N VAL A 162 -3.92 3.81 -18.06
CA VAL A 162 -3.54 4.70 -16.95
C VAL A 162 -3.06 3.92 -15.70
N ILE A 163 -3.63 2.75 -15.44
CA ILE A 163 -3.24 1.89 -14.31
C ILE A 163 -1.82 1.36 -14.53
N ALA A 164 -1.53 0.80 -15.71
CA ALA A 164 -0.21 0.31 -16.07
C ALA A 164 0.84 1.42 -16.01
N THR A 165 0.50 2.64 -16.47
CA THR A 165 1.36 3.82 -16.39
C THR A 165 1.66 4.20 -14.93
N GLY A 166 0.65 4.25 -14.06
CA GLY A 166 0.83 4.57 -12.64
C GLY A 166 1.71 3.53 -11.93
N VAL A 167 1.47 2.23 -12.19
CA VAL A 167 2.29 1.14 -11.65
C VAL A 167 3.74 1.21 -12.13
N ALA A 168 3.96 1.43 -13.43
CA ALA A 168 5.31 1.54 -13.99
C ALA A 168 6.07 2.75 -13.42
N SER A 169 5.41 3.92 -13.30
CA SER A 169 5.97 5.11 -12.66
C SER A 169 6.36 4.83 -11.21
N ALA A 170 5.49 4.18 -10.44
CA ALA A 170 5.76 3.83 -9.04
C ALA A 170 6.96 2.88 -8.91
N LEU A 171 7.09 1.87 -9.79
CA LEU A 171 8.26 0.98 -9.80
C LEU A 171 9.56 1.71 -10.16
N GLY A 172 9.50 2.67 -11.09
CA GLY A 172 10.63 3.53 -11.42
C GLY A 172 11.09 4.34 -10.19
N TRP A 173 10.14 5.01 -9.52
CA TRP A 173 10.44 5.78 -8.30
C TRP A 173 10.93 4.92 -7.14
N LEU A 174 10.42 3.70 -6.98
CA LEU A 174 10.92 2.75 -6.01
C LEU A 174 12.40 2.41 -6.26
N SER A 175 12.79 2.23 -7.54
CA SER A 175 14.19 2.01 -7.92
C SER A 175 15.08 3.17 -7.48
N PHE A 176 14.67 4.41 -7.76
CA PHE A 176 15.41 5.61 -7.34
C PHE A 176 15.42 5.75 -5.81
N ALA A 177 14.33 5.47 -5.12
CA ALA A 177 14.26 5.53 -3.66
C ALA A 177 15.26 4.56 -3.01
N VAL A 178 15.34 3.33 -3.51
CA VAL A 178 16.27 2.31 -2.99
C VAL A 178 17.72 2.69 -3.26
N LEU A 179 18.03 3.17 -4.47
CA LEU A 179 19.39 3.64 -4.81
C LEU A 179 19.79 4.83 -3.92
N ALA A 180 18.91 5.81 -3.73
CA ALA A 180 19.17 6.94 -2.84
C ALA A 180 19.40 6.49 -1.39
N GLY A 181 18.58 5.55 -0.88
CA GLY A 181 18.73 5.00 0.48
C GLY A 181 20.04 4.27 0.69
N LEU A 182 20.47 3.43 -0.25
CA LEU A 182 21.78 2.77 -0.20
C LEU A 182 22.94 3.77 -0.27
N SER A 183 22.80 4.78 -1.11
CA SER A 183 23.80 5.85 -1.24
C SER A 183 23.94 6.64 0.07
N LEU A 184 22.83 6.93 0.76
CA LEU A 184 22.84 7.55 2.08
C LEU A 184 23.50 6.65 3.16
N ALA A 185 23.26 5.35 3.11
CA ALA A 185 23.92 4.39 4.01
C ALA A 185 25.43 4.34 3.74
N ALA A 186 25.83 4.27 2.46
CA ALA A 186 27.25 4.29 2.05
C ALA A 186 27.97 5.56 2.52
N ALA A 187 27.30 6.72 2.44
CA ALA A 187 27.87 8.00 2.89
C ALA A 187 28.13 8.04 4.42
N LYS A 188 27.52 7.18 5.20
CA LYS A 188 27.71 7.08 6.67
C LYS A 188 28.77 6.06 7.08
N ILE A 189 29.28 5.24 6.14
CA ILE A 189 30.34 4.27 6.43
C ILE A 189 31.65 5.03 6.54
N SER A 190 32.37 4.86 7.66
CA SER A 190 33.72 5.35 7.82
C SER A 190 34.67 4.34 7.24
N PHE A 191 35.46 4.73 6.26
CA PHE A 191 36.60 3.94 5.76
C PHE A 191 37.83 4.36 6.54
N ASP A 192 38.65 3.38 6.92
CA ASP A 192 39.97 3.64 7.47
C ASP A 192 40.85 4.28 6.37
N PRO A 193 41.37 5.52 6.55
CA PRO A 193 42.17 6.17 5.54
C PRO A 193 43.47 5.41 5.22
N ASP A 194 43.97 4.61 6.19
CA ASP A 194 45.21 3.86 6.08
C ASP A 194 45.02 2.44 5.51
N ALA A 195 43.76 1.96 5.46
CA ALA A 195 43.44 0.73 4.77
C ALA A 195 43.45 0.98 3.26
N THR A 196 44.42 0.41 2.54
CA THR A 196 44.39 0.40 1.07
C THR A 196 43.22 -0.42 0.60
N PRO A 197 42.11 0.20 0.12
CA PRO A 197 40.94 -0.54 -0.30
C PRO A 197 41.21 -1.18 -1.66
N ASN A 198 41.63 -2.43 -1.65
CA ASN A 198 41.86 -3.20 -2.87
C ASN A 198 40.55 -3.96 -3.26
N GLY A 199 39.78 -3.37 -4.16
CA GLY A 199 38.65 -4.04 -4.78
C GLY A 199 37.65 -3.09 -5.44
N THR A 200 37.11 -3.51 -6.58
CA THR A 200 36.17 -2.71 -7.37
C THR A 200 34.92 -2.27 -6.55
N VAL A 201 34.40 -3.15 -5.69
CA VAL A 201 33.21 -2.86 -4.86
C VAL A 201 33.50 -1.73 -3.86
N VAL A 202 34.67 -1.76 -3.20
CA VAL A 202 35.07 -0.73 -2.25
C VAL A 202 35.24 0.61 -2.95
N ASN A 203 35.85 0.62 -4.12
CA ASN A 203 36.04 1.86 -4.93
C ASN A 203 34.67 2.45 -5.34
N VAL A 204 33.70 1.64 -5.75
CA VAL A 204 32.35 2.09 -6.08
C VAL A 204 31.66 2.70 -4.86
N ILE A 205 31.69 2.03 -3.71
CA ILE A 205 31.07 2.53 -2.47
C ILE A 205 31.75 3.83 -2.04
N THR A 206 33.05 3.92 -2.12
CA THR A 206 33.81 5.13 -1.80
C THR A 206 33.44 6.29 -2.73
N GLY A 207 33.36 6.04 -4.03
CA GLY A 207 32.93 7.04 -5.02
C GLY A 207 31.50 7.55 -4.76
N ILE A 208 30.55 6.65 -4.50
CA ILE A 208 29.18 7.02 -4.12
C ILE A 208 29.19 7.85 -2.82
N SER A 209 29.93 7.41 -1.81
CA SER A 209 30.07 8.11 -0.54
C SER A 209 30.61 9.53 -0.72
N TYR A 210 31.64 9.69 -1.56
CA TYR A 210 32.20 10.99 -1.88
C TYR A 210 31.17 11.93 -2.51
N VAL A 211 30.41 11.45 -3.51
CA VAL A 211 29.41 12.26 -4.18
C VAL A 211 28.27 12.65 -3.21
N VAL A 212 27.78 11.71 -2.42
CA VAL A 212 26.64 11.97 -1.50
C VAL A 212 27.02 12.91 -0.37
N ARG A 213 28.26 12.86 0.11
CA ARG A 213 28.79 13.77 1.14
C ARG A 213 28.90 15.24 0.69
N GLN A 214 28.80 15.53 -0.61
CA GLN A 214 28.68 16.89 -1.11
C GLN A 214 27.36 17.57 -0.80
N PHE A 215 26.32 16.76 -0.49
CA PHE A 215 24.99 17.25 -0.15
C PHE A 215 24.81 17.36 1.36
N GLU A 216 24.00 18.32 1.76
CA GLU A 216 23.60 18.45 3.16
C GLU A 216 22.79 17.19 3.57
N PRO A 217 23.17 16.51 4.69
CA PRO A 217 22.60 15.20 5.06
C PRO A 217 21.08 15.17 5.23
N LEU A 218 20.50 16.25 5.78
CA LEU A 218 19.07 16.37 6.00
C LEU A 218 18.32 16.52 4.67
N SER A 219 18.83 17.36 3.77
CA SER A 219 18.27 17.57 2.43
C SER A 219 18.27 16.27 1.60
N ALA A 220 19.38 15.52 1.66
CA ALA A 220 19.51 14.24 0.99
C ALA A 220 18.53 13.20 1.58
N MET A 221 18.34 13.17 2.90
CA MET A 221 17.34 12.31 3.56
C MET A 221 15.91 12.69 3.16
N HIS A 222 15.57 13.98 3.14
CA HIS A 222 14.24 14.45 2.71
C HIS A 222 13.99 14.12 1.23
N ALA A 223 14.99 14.31 0.36
CA ALA A 223 14.87 13.94 -1.05
C ALA A 223 14.59 12.44 -1.21
N HIS A 224 15.32 11.57 -0.50
CA HIS A 224 15.05 10.13 -0.45
C HIS A 224 13.64 9.81 0.06
N ALA A 225 13.19 10.45 1.14
CA ALA A 225 11.87 10.22 1.72
C ALA A 225 10.73 10.55 0.73
N HIS A 226 10.86 11.63 -0.05
CA HIS A 226 9.87 12.01 -1.06
C HIS A 226 9.81 11.02 -2.22
N LEU A 227 10.94 10.43 -2.65
CA LEU A 227 10.96 9.38 -3.67
C LEU A 227 10.14 8.17 -3.23
N GLY A 228 10.28 7.74 -1.97
CA GLY A 228 9.50 6.62 -1.42
C GLY A 228 8.03 6.99 -1.19
N ALA A 229 7.78 8.06 -0.43
CA ALA A 229 6.44 8.41 0.01
C ALA A 229 5.53 8.87 -1.15
N ILE A 230 6.00 9.80 -1.98
CA ILE A 230 5.21 10.32 -3.10
C ILE A 230 5.41 9.45 -4.34
N GLY A 231 6.67 9.14 -4.68
CA GLY A 231 7.00 8.44 -5.92
C GLY A 231 6.54 6.99 -5.96
N PHE A 232 6.67 6.26 -4.87
CA PHE A 232 6.20 4.90 -4.83
C PHE A 232 4.77 4.81 -4.27
N PHE A 233 4.51 5.25 -3.05
CA PHE A 233 3.23 4.96 -2.41
C PHE A 233 2.08 5.81 -2.94
N VAL A 234 2.22 7.15 -2.99
CA VAL A 234 1.13 8.01 -3.48
C VAL A 234 0.88 7.75 -4.96
N MET A 235 1.93 7.63 -5.78
CA MET A 235 1.80 7.29 -7.20
C MET A 235 1.04 5.97 -7.41
N LEU A 236 1.34 4.97 -6.57
CA LEU A 236 0.67 3.67 -6.64
C LEU A 236 -0.79 3.77 -6.19
N ILE A 237 -1.08 4.52 -5.11
CA ILE A 237 -2.46 4.80 -4.67
C ILE A 237 -3.25 5.45 -5.80
N VAL A 238 -2.71 6.48 -6.44
CA VAL A 238 -3.34 7.16 -7.59
C VAL A 238 -3.56 6.19 -8.74
N GLY A 239 -2.51 5.49 -9.18
CA GLY A 239 -2.59 4.59 -10.35
C GLY A 239 -3.56 3.43 -10.15
N VAL A 240 -3.47 2.73 -9.01
CA VAL A 240 -4.29 1.53 -8.75
C VAL A 240 -5.73 1.90 -8.41
N SER A 241 -5.99 3.06 -7.79
CA SER A 241 -7.34 3.51 -7.46
C SER A 241 -8.22 3.71 -8.69
N TYR A 242 -7.67 4.05 -9.84
CA TYR A 242 -8.39 4.13 -11.13
C TYR A 242 -8.95 2.79 -11.62
N LYS A 243 -8.57 1.67 -11.01
CA LYS A 243 -9.22 0.37 -11.21
C LYS A 243 -10.09 0.00 -10.02
N LEU A 244 -9.56 0.13 -8.79
CA LEU A 244 -10.22 -0.40 -7.61
C LEU A 244 -11.47 0.40 -7.23
N VAL A 245 -11.42 1.74 -7.28
CA VAL A 245 -12.58 2.55 -6.89
C VAL A 245 -13.74 2.37 -7.86
N PRO A 246 -13.59 2.47 -9.19
CA PRO A 246 -14.64 2.15 -10.14
C PRO A 246 -15.21 0.74 -9.95
N MET A 247 -14.35 -0.26 -9.77
CA MET A 247 -14.76 -1.66 -9.58
C MET A 247 -15.65 -1.82 -8.34
N PHE A 248 -15.26 -1.23 -7.20
CA PHE A 248 -16.05 -1.35 -5.96
C PHE A 248 -17.31 -0.47 -5.93
N MET A 249 -17.32 0.62 -6.71
CA MET A 249 -18.43 1.57 -6.81
C MET A 249 -19.40 1.26 -7.95
N LEU A 250 -19.09 0.26 -8.81
CA LEU A 250 -19.82 -0.02 -10.06
C LEU A 250 -19.95 1.25 -10.92
N SER A 251 -18.82 1.90 -11.16
CA SER A 251 -18.66 3.11 -12.00
C SER A 251 -17.47 2.93 -12.95
N GLU A 252 -17.14 3.98 -13.68
CA GLU A 252 -16.03 4.00 -14.64
C GLU A 252 -15.21 5.28 -14.46
N ILE A 253 -14.02 5.33 -15.08
CA ILE A 253 -13.24 6.58 -15.20
C ILE A 253 -14.04 7.55 -16.07
N GLN A 254 -14.33 8.74 -15.52
CA GLN A 254 -15.16 9.71 -16.21
C GLN A 254 -14.37 10.52 -17.25
N ASN A 255 -13.08 10.76 -16.99
CA ASN A 255 -12.21 11.47 -17.94
C ASN A 255 -10.78 10.90 -17.92
N HIS A 256 -10.45 10.10 -18.93
CA HIS A 256 -9.13 9.50 -19.09
C HIS A 256 -8.00 10.53 -19.21
N ARG A 257 -8.25 11.71 -19.83
CA ARG A 257 -7.22 12.76 -19.93
C ARG A 257 -6.86 13.32 -18.55
N ARG A 258 -7.85 13.54 -17.67
CA ARG A 258 -7.60 13.96 -16.27
C ARG A 258 -6.85 12.89 -15.50
N ALA A 259 -7.22 11.64 -15.67
CA ALA A 259 -6.54 10.53 -15.02
C ALA A 259 -5.05 10.43 -15.43
N PHE A 260 -4.73 10.54 -16.72
CA PHE A 260 -3.35 10.59 -17.19
C PHE A 260 -2.63 11.86 -16.74
N ALA A 261 -3.28 13.03 -16.82
CA ALA A 261 -2.70 14.30 -16.39
C ALA A 261 -2.26 14.27 -14.92
N SER A 262 -3.07 13.68 -14.02
CA SER A 262 -2.70 13.55 -12.61
C SER A 262 -1.39 12.77 -12.42
N ILE A 263 -1.17 11.69 -13.17
CA ILE A 263 0.05 10.88 -13.11
C ILE A 263 1.25 11.65 -13.68
N VAL A 264 1.08 12.31 -14.84
CA VAL A 264 2.16 13.08 -15.48
C VAL A 264 2.59 14.24 -14.60
N LEU A 265 1.64 15.04 -14.11
CA LEU A 265 1.93 16.16 -13.21
C LEU A 265 2.61 15.71 -11.92
N LEU A 266 2.20 14.57 -11.37
CA LEU A 266 2.80 14.02 -10.16
C LEU A 266 4.26 13.58 -10.42
N ASN A 267 4.55 12.97 -11.57
CA ASN A 267 5.92 12.61 -11.97
C ASN A 267 6.81 13.86 -12.14
N VAL A 268 6.33 14.87 -12.84
CA VAL A 268 7.09 16.13 -13.07
C VAL A 268 7.29 16.86 -11.75
N GLY A 269 6.23 16.97 -10.93
CA GLY A 269 6.29 17.61 -9.62
C GLY A 269 7.30 16.93 -8.69
N LEU A 270 7.30 15.60 -8.67
CA LEU A 270 8.24 14.84 -7.83
C LEU A 270 9.69 14.96 -8.33
N LEU A 271 9.91 14.88 -9.64
CA LEU A 271 11.25 15.06 -10.20
C LEU A 271 11.84 16.42 -9.80
N GLY A 272 11.06 17.48 -9.94
CA GLY A 272 11.48 18.81 -9.52
C GLY A 272 11.64 18.94 -8.01
N THR A 273 10.74 18.32 -7.22
CA THR A 273 10.86 18.28 -5.75
C THR A 273 12.15 17.59 -5.33
N PHE A 274 12.50 16.45 -5.92
CA PHE A 274 13.74 15.73 -5.62
C PHE A 274 14.96 16.63 -5.76
N PHE A 275 15.14 17.26 -6.92
CA PHE A 275 16.29 18.12 -7.16
C PHE A 275 16.27 19.39 -6.31
N THR A 276 15.11 20.05 -6.19
CA THR A 276 15.05 21.31 -5.43
C THR A 276 15.20 21.12 -3.93
N VAL A 277 14.80 19.97 -3.38
CA VAL A 277 15.05 19.59 -1.99
C VAL A 277 16.53 19.25 -1.81
N LEU A 278 17.10 18.41 -2.67
CA LEU A 278 18.49 17.96 -2.60
C LEU A 278 19.48 19.13 -2.64
N TYR A 279 19.25 20.07 -3.55
CA TYR A 279 20.10 21.27 -3.73
C TYR A 279 19.66 22.48 -2.88
N ARG A 280 18.68 22.32 -2.00
CA ARG A 280 18.12 23.41 -1.15
C ARG A 280 17.69 24.64 -1.95
N SER A 281 17.18 24.41 -3.15
CA SER A 281 16.79 25.47 -4.09
C SER A 281 15.60 26.30 -3.55
N PRO A 282 15.55 27.61 -3.81
CA PRO A 282 14.38 28.45 -3.48
C PRO A 282 13.15 28.11 -4.30
N PHE A 283 13.27 27.30 -5.35
CA PHE A 283 12.15 26.87 -6.21
C PHE A 283 11.36 25.67 -5.65
N LYS A 284 11.68 25.17 -4.44
CA LYS A 284 10.89 24.08 -3.78
C LYS A 284 9.38 24.33 -3.81
N PRO A 285 8.85 25.54 -3.51
CA PRO A 285 7.40 25.77 -3.51
C PRO A 285 6.74 25.54 -4.85
N VAL A 286 7.43 25.81 -5.96
CA VAL A 286 6.88 25.64 -7.33
C VAL A 286 6.54 24.17 -7.55
N PHE A 287 7.42 23.24 -7.18
CA PHE A 287 7.19 21.81 -7.37
C PHE A 287 6.25 21.25 -6.31
N ALA A 288 6.23 21.77 -5.09
CA ALA A 288 5.23 21.44 -4.08
C ALA A 288 3.82 21.84 -4.55
N LEU A 289 3.64 23.04 -5.15
CA LEU A 289 2.39 23.47 -5.77
C LEU A 289 2.00 22.58 -6.97
N LEU A 290 2.97 22.14 -7.77
CA LEU A 290 2.70 21.24 -8.89
C LEU A 290 2.21 19.86 -8.41
N ILE A 291 2.79 19.31 -7.32
CA ILE A 291 2.30 18.10 -6.69
C ILE A 291 0.87 18.33 -6.14
N MET A 292 0.63 19.44 -5.46
CA MET A 292 -0.71 19.78 -4.97
C MET A 292 -1.72 19.87 -6.11
N ALA A 293 -1.36 20.49 -7.25
CA ALA A 293 -2.20 20.54 -8.44
C ALA A 293 -2.46 19.15 -9.03
N ALA A 294 -1.45 18.28 -9.09
CA ALA A 294 -1.59 16.89 -9.53
C ALA A 294 -2.60 16.12 -8.66
N LEU A 295 -2.50 16.28 -7.34
CA LEU A 295 -3.42 15.67 -6.38
C LEU A 295 -4.83 16.26 -6.43
N ALA A 296 -4.96 17.55 -6.74
CA ALA A 296 -6.27 18.21 -6.97
C ALA A 296 -6.94 17.66 -8.23
N VAL A 297 -6.20 17.49 -9.35
CA VAL A 297 -6.70 16.86 -10.58
C VAL A 297 -7.13 15.41 -10.33
N TYR A 298 -6.33 14.65 -9.57
CA TYR A 298 -6.68 13.31 -9.12
C TYR A 298 -7.97 13.32 -8.29
N GLY A 299 -8.06 14.17 -7.27
CA GLY A 299 -9.25 14.30 -6.41
C GLY A 299 -10.50 14.69 -7.19
N TRP A 300 -10.35 15.55 -8.21
CA TRP A 300 -11.46 15.90 -9.11
C TRP A 300 -11.98 14.69 -9.88
N GLU A 301 -11.09 13.93 -10.53
CA GLU A 301 -11.49 12.71 -11.24
C GLU A 301 -12.09 11.66 -10.31
N LEU A 302 -11.48 11.44 -9.15
CA LEU A 302 -11.99 10.48 -8.16
C LEU A 302 -13.39 10.87 -7.66
N THR A 303 -13.62 12.16 -7.43
CA THR A 303 -14.94 12.68 -7.04
C THR A 303 -15.99 12.45 -8.15
N ALA A 304 -15.62 12.64 -9.41
CA ALA A 304 -16.49 12.33 -10.55
C ALA A 304 -16.84 10.85 -10.62
N ILE A 305 -15.86 9.95 -10.43
CA ILE A 305 -16.05 8.49 -10.37
C ILE A 305 -17.02 8.13 -9.22
N VAL A 306 -16.82 8.70 -8.03
CA VAL A 306 -17.65 8.43 -6.85
C VAL A 306 -19.08 8.95 -7.04
N ARG A 307 -19.26 10.11 -7.68
CA ARG A 307 -20.59 10.66 -7.99
C ARG A 307 -21.36 9.79 -8.99
N ALA A 308 -20.67 9.19 -9.96
CA ALA A 308 -21.24 8.30 -10.97
C ALA A 308 -21.52 6.86 -10.45
N ARG A 309 -21.34 6.59 -9.16
CA ARG A 309 -21.51 5.27 -8.58
C ARG A 309 -22.94 4.75 -8.70
N LYS A 310 -23.08 3.45 -9.01
CA LYS A 310 -24.34 2.72 -8.98
C LYS A 310 -24.56 1.96 -7.66
N ARG A 311 -23.48 1.74 -6.88
CA ARG A 311 -23.53 1.01 -5.62
C ARG A 311 -23.79 1.94 -4.44
N GLN A 312 -24.80 1.63 -3.62
CA GLN A 312 -25.09 2.32 -2.37
C GLN A 312 -25.50 1.29 -1.31
N PRO A 313 -25.22 1.52 -0.01
CA PRO A 313 -24.36 2.57 0.53
C PRO A 313 -22.87 2.32 0.31
N VAL A 314 -22.04 3.37 0.52
CA VAL A 314 -20.57 3.24 0.53
C VAL A 314 -20.15 2.46 1.77
N ASP A 315 -19.46 1.34 1.57
CA ASP A 315 -18.98 0.52 2.68
C ASP A 315 -17.75 1.13 3.41
N TRP A 316 -17.46 0.64 4.61
CA TRP A 316 -16.39 1.19 5.45
C TRP A 316 -15.02 1.12 4.76
N GLY A 317 -14.66 0.05 4.06
CA GLY A 317 -13.37 -0.05 3.38
C GLY A 317 -13.14 1.10 2.39
N ILE A 318 -14.18 1.46 1.62
CA ILE A 318 -14.12 2.61 0.71
C ILE A 318 -14.14 3.94 1.46
N ARG A 319 -14.88 4.05 2.57
CA ARG A 319 -14.84 5.28 3.41
C ARG A 319 -13.43 5.55 3.94
N TYR A 320 -12.71 4.53 4.45
CA TYR A 320 -11.29 4.63 4.83
C TYR A 320 -10.46 5.20 3.68
N PHE A 321 -10.59 4.62 2.49
CA PHE A 321 -9.82 5.05 1.33
C PHE A 321 -10.14 6.48 0.90
N LEU A 322 -11.41 6.84 0.79
CA LEU A 322 -11.82 8.21 0.40
C LEU A 322 -11.37 9.26 1.43
N THR A 323 -11.41 8.93 2.71
CA THR A 323 -10.90 9.81 3.77
C THR A 323 -9.39 9.96 3.67
N ALA A 324 -8.64 8.87 3.40
CA ALA A 324 -7.21 8.94 3.14
C ALA A 324 -6.88 9.87 1.96
N VAL A 325 -7.67 9.81 0.89
CA VAL A 325 -7.53 10.75 -0.25
C VAL A 325 -7.87 12.19 0.15
N ALA A 326 -8.90 12.40 0.96
CA ALA A 326 -9.23 13.73 1.47
C ALA A 326 -8.11 14.33 2.33
N LEU A 327 -7.40 13.49 3.11
CA LEU A 327 -6.24 13.91 3.91
C LEU A 327 -5.01 14.30 3.06
N LEU A 328 -4.98 13.98 1.76
CA LEU A 328 -3.96 14.52 0.85
C LEU A 328 -4.03 16.04 0.74
N ALA A 329 -5.22 16.66 0.91
CA ALA A 329 -5.36 18.12 0.84
C ALA A 329 -4.59 18.83 1.99
N PRO A 330 -4.84 18.56 3.28
CA PRO A 330 -4.06 19.18 4.35
C PRO A 330 -2.59 18.75 4.30
N LEU A 331 -2.26 17.53 3.87
CA LEU A 331 -0.88 17.09 3.69
C LEU A 331 -0.16 17.92 2.63
N SER A 332 -0.76 18.15 1.46
CA SER A 332 -0.14 18.96 0.38
C SER A 332 -0.01 20.43 0.76
N ILE A 333 -1.00 21.00 1.46
CA ILE A 333 -0.92 22.36 2.00
C ILE A 333 0.29 22.47 2.96
N LEU A 334 0.41 21.53 3.90
CA LEU A 334 1.55 21.51 4.82
C LEU A 334 2.89 21.35 4.10
N GLY A 335 2.93 20.52 3.04
CA GLY A 335 4.11 20.39 2.18
C GLY A 335 4.51 21.68 1.47
N VAL A 336 3.53 22.47 0.98
CA VAL A 336 3.78 23.79 0.40
C VAL A 336 4.31 24.75 1.47
N VAL A 337 3.73 24.78 2.67
CA VAL A 337 4.21 25.61 3.79
C VAL A 337 5.65 25.27 4.15
N LEU A 338 5.97 23.98 4.32
CA LEU A 338 7.33 23.51 4.66
C LEU A 338 8.36 23.73 3.53
N SER A 339 7.90 23.90 2.30
CA SER A 339 8.78 24.20 1.18
C SER A 339 9.20 25.67 1.10
N TRP A 340 8.59 26.57 1.91
CA TRP A 340 8.81 28.02 1.82
C TRP A 340 10.25 28.40 2.17
N PRO A 341 10.97 29.15 1.32
CA PRO A 341 12.41 29.41 1.49
C PRO A 341 12.79 30.20 2.75
N ARG A 342 11.87 31.00 3.27
CA ARG A 342 12.07 31.87 4.45
C ARG A 342 11.42 31.30 5.71
N LEU A 343 11.07 30.00 5.71
CA LEU A 343 10.53 29.37 6.91
C LEU A 343 11.64 29.31 7.98
N PRO A 344 11.39 29.86 9.21
CA PRO A 344 12.38 29.85 10.26
C PRO A 344 12.71 28.42 10.71
N LEU A 345 14.00 28.10 10.80
CA LEU A 345 14.46 26.81 11.32
C LEU A 345 14.47 26.87 12.86
N ASN A 346 13.39 26.41 13.47
CA ASN A 346 13.22 26.36 14.91
C ASN A 346 12.58 25.03 15.36
N ALA A 347 12.43 24.83 16.66
CA ALA A 347 11.86 23.62 17.22
C ALA A 347 10.43 23.36 16.71
N PHE A 348 9.60 24.39 16.53
CA PHE A 348 8.24 24.27 16.03
C PHE A 348 8.22 23.78 14.57
N THR A 349 9.10 24.30 13.71
CA THR A 349 9.23 23.85 12.32
C THR A 349 9.64 22.37 12.28
N GLY A 350 10.58 21.94 13.14
CA GLY A 350 10.93 20.54 13.25
C GLY A 350 9.75 19.64 13.66
N GLN A 351 8.86 20.15 14.53
CA GLN A 351 7.63 19.42 14.89
C GLN A 351 6.59 19.42 13.75
N LEU A 352 6.54 20.47 12.93
CA LEU A 352 5.71 20.47 11.71
C LEU A 352 6.21 19.44 10.69
N GLU A 353 7.53 19.25 10.55
CA GLU A 353 8.12 18.20 9.69
C GLU A 353 7.78 16.80 10.21
N ASN A 354 7.86 16.58 11.54
CA ASN A 354 7.40 15.34 12.17
C ASN A 354 5.90 15.08 11.90
N ALA A 355 5.05 16.11 12.07
CA ALA A 355 3.62 16.03 11.82
C ALA A 355 3.32 15.75 10.33
N TYR A 356 4.07 16.37 9.41
CA TYR A 356 3.99 16.12 7.97
C TYR A 356 4.28 14.66 7.63
N GLY A 357 5.41 14.13 8.10
CA GLY A 357 5.79 12.74 7.89
C GLY A 357 4.77 11.76 8.49
N PHE A 358 4.30 12.03 9.71
CA PHE A 358 3.29 11.21 10.37
C PHE A 358 1.94 11.25 9.65
N LEU A 359 1.46 12.44 9.23
CA LEU A 359 0.23 12.57 8.46
C LEU A 359 0.32 11.82 7.13
N GLY A 360 1.45 11.93 6.43
CA GLY A 360 1.68 11.23 5.16
C GLY A 360 1.69 9.72 5.30
N LEU A 361 2.52 9.18 6.19
CA LEU A 361 2.73 7.75 6.32
C LEU A 361 1.57 7.05 7.07
N ILE A 362 1.11 7.63 8.17
CA ILE A 362 0.06 7.03 8.99
C ILE A 362 -1.31 7.56 8.56
N GLY A 363 -1.50 8.87 8.53
CA GLY A 363 -2.82 9.46 8.21
C GLY A 363 -3.31 9.14 6.81
N VAL A 364 -2.46 9.20 5.80
CA VAL A 364 -2.84 8.98 4.38
C VAL A 364 -2.58 7.53 3.96
N ILE A 365 -1.31 7.13 3.88
CA ILE A 365 -0.93 5.86 3.25
C ILE A 365 -1.46 4.67 4.05
N SER A 366 -1.27 4.66 5.37
CA SER A 366 -1.74 3.54 6.20
C SER A 366 -3.26 3.46 6.23
N PHE A 367 -3.96 4.60 6.24
CA PHE A 367 -5.43 4.59 6.25
C PHE A 367 -6.01 4.08 4.93
N ALA A 368 -5.40 4.45 3.79
CA ALA A 368 -5.75 3.89 2.48
C ALA A 368 -5.54 2.37 2.43
N ILE A 369 -4.40 1.90 2.94
CA ILE A 369 -4.07 0.46 2.99
C ILE A 369 -5.07 -0.30 3.87
N MET A 370 -5.40 0.19 5.07
CA MET A 370 -6.38 -0.44 5.96
C MET A 370 -7.75 -0.57 5.26
N GLY A 371 -8.20 0.49 4.56
CA GLY A 371 -9.42 0.46 3.76
C GLY A 371 -9.40 -0.62 2.68
N MET A 372 -8.30 -0.74 1.96
CA MET A 372 -8.15 -1.75 0.91
C MET A 372 -8.01 -3.17 1.49
N LEU A 373 -7.37 -3.36 2.64
CA LEU A 373 -7.32 -4.66 3.31
C LEU A 373 -8.72 -5.18 3.66
N TYR A 374 -9.65 -4.31 4.10
CA TYR A 374 -11.04 -4.67 4.33
C TYR A 374 -11.80 -5.13 3.07
N LYS A 375 -11.26 -4.86 1.88
CA LYS A 375 -11.79 -5.34 0.59
C LYS A 375 -11.06 -6.58 0.10
N ILE A 376 -9.72 -6.54 0.13
CA ILE A 376 -8.86 -7.53 -0.49
C ILE A 376 -8.85 -8.83 0.32
N VAL A 377 -8.67 -8.77 1.65
CA VAL A 377 -8.53 -9.97 2.49
C VAL A 377 -9.81 -10.84 2.46
N PRO A 378 -11.03 -10.28 2.67
CA PRO A 378 -12.25 -11.09 2.55
C PRO A 378 -12.43 -11.69 1.17
N PHE A 379 -12.14 -10.93 0.11
CA PHE A 379 -12.25 -11.44 -1.26
C PHE A 379 -11.30 -12.60 -1.52
N LEU A 380 -10.02 -12.49 -1.13
CA LEU A 380 -9.02 -13.54 -1.30
C LEU A 380 -9.43 -14.83 -0.59
N VAL A 381 -9.81 -14.71 0.68
CA VAL A 381 -10.19 -15.87 1.49
C VAL A 381 -11.48 -16.50 0.94
N TRP A 382 -12.48 -15.67 0.64
CA TRP A 382 -13.74 -16.16 0.07
C TRP A 382 -13.50 -16.91 -1.24
N PHE A 383 -12.75 -16.32 -2.13
CA PHE A 383 -12.44 -16.94 -3.43
C PHE A 383 -11.68 -18.26 -3.26
N GLY A 384 -10.68 -18.32 -2.41
CA GLY A 384 -9.90 -19.53 -2.19
C GLY A 384 -10.64 -20.66 -1.51
N VAL A 385 -11.54 -20.32 -0.59
CA VAL A 385 -12.26 -21.32 0.20
C VAL A 385 -13.57 -21.74 -0.48
N TYR A 386 -14.35 -20.77 -0.99
CA TYR A 386 -15.74 -21.00 -1.35
C TYR A 386 -16.03 -21.09 -2.85
N SER A 387 -15.16 -20.58 -3.73
CA SER A 387 -15.43 -20.54 -5.18
C SER A 387 -15.74 -21.92 -5.77
N ARG A 388 -15.12 -23.00 -5.28
CA ARG A 388 -15.32 -24.38 -5.74
C ARG A 388 -16.63 -25.00 -5.25
N HIS A 389 -17.28 -24.38 -4.29
CA HIS A 389 -18.48 -24.87 -3.62
C HIS A 389 -19.76 -24.15 -4.08
N ILE A 390 -19.62 -23.14 -4.95
CA ILE A 390 -20.75 -22.42 -5.54
C ILE A 390 -21.63 -23.41 -6.31
N GLY A 391 -22.94 -23.35 -6.08
CA GLY A 391 -23.92 -24.26 -6.71
C GLY A 391 -24.05 -25.65 -6.06
N LYS A 392 -23.08 -26.05 -5.19
CA LYS A 392 -23.09 -27.31 -4.44
C LYS A 392 -23.54 -27.12 -3.00
N PHE A 393 -23.16 -26.02 -2.40
CA PHE A 393 -23.49 -25.66 -1.02
C PHE A 393 -23.86 -24.17 -0.94
N LYS A 394 -24.69 -23.84 0.06
CA LYS A 394 -24.92 -22.46 0.45
C LYS A 394 -23.65 -21.94 1.15
N VAL A 395 -22.96 -20.97 0.52
CA VAL A 395 -21.75 -20.34 1.02
C VAL A 395 -22.06 -18.96 1.61
N PRO A 396 -21.29 -18.46 2.59
CA PRO A 396 -21.52 -17.15 3.17
C PRO A 396 -21.27 -16.04 2.14
N ALA A 397 -21.99 -14.93 2.24
CA ALA A 397 -21.68 -13.71 1.51
C ALA A 397 -20.40 -13.07 2.05
N LEU A 398 -19.69 -12.28 1.21
CA LEU A 398 -18.47 -11.58 1.64
C LEU A 398 -18.68 -10.73 2.91
N ALA A 399 -19.84 -10.07 3.02
CA ALA A 399 -20.17 -9.22 4.16
C ALA A 399 -20.40 -9.99 5.47
N GLU A 400 -20.68 -11.28 5.40
CA GLU A 400 -20.90 -12.16 6.56
C GLU A 400 -19.57 -12.62 7.20
N MET A 401 -18.43 -12.47 6.48
CA MET A 401 -17.12 -12.93 6.95
C MET A 401 -16.46 -11.98 7.95
N TYR A 402 -16.91 -10.74 8.02
CA TYR A 402 -16.32 -9.71 8.89
C TYR A 402 -17.41 -8.91 9.63
N SER A 403 -17.01 -8.09 10.59
CA SER A 403 -17.90 -7.21 11.34
C SER A 403 -17.79 -5.76 10.89
N ALA A 404 -18.88 -5.19 10.36
CA ALA A 404 -18.95 -3.77 10.01
C ALA A 404 -18.77 -2.86 11.24
N ARG A 405 -19.25 -3.31 12.41
CA ARG A 405 -19.08 -2.57 13.68
C ARG A 405 -17.61 -2.38 14.06
N TRP A 406 -16.80 -3.42 13.93
CA TRP A 406 -15.35 -3.31 14.16
C TRP A 406 -14.67 -2.43 13.11
N GLN A 407 -15.14 -2.43 11.86
CA GLN A 407 -14.63 -1.50 10.85
C GLN A 407 -14.93 -0.05 11.24
N GLU A 408 -16.13 0.22 11.72
CA GLU A 408 -16.56 1.55 12.18
C GLU A 408 -15.76 2.03 13.40
N VAL A 409 -15.63 1.20 14.43
CA VAL A 409 -14.80 1.50 15.60
C VAL A 409 -13.37 1.81 15.17
N GLY A 410 -12.78 0.96 14.34
CA GLY A 410 -11.43 1.16 13.80
C GLY A 410 -11.28 2.48 13.03
N TYR A 411 -12.30 2.88 12.25
CA TYR A 411 -12.31 4.12 11.49
C TYR A 411 -12.23 5.35 12.40
N TRP A 412 -13.14 5.46 13.36
CA TRP A 412 -13.21 6.63 14.23
C TRP A 412 -12.02 6.72 15.17
N THR A 413 -11.60 5.58 15.73
CA THR A 413 -10.42 5.55 16.60
C THR A 413 -9.13 5.86 15.85
N PHE A 414 -9.01 5.48 14.57
CA PHE A 414 -7.86 5.87 13.74
C PHE A 414 -7.81 7.38 13.52
N LEU A 415 -8.91 7.99 13.09
CA LEU A 415 -8.96 9.45 12.89
C LEU A 415 -8.66 10.22 14.17
N ALA A 416 -9.29 9.83 15.27
CA ALA A 416 -9.02 10.44 16.58
C ALA A 416 -7.54 10.28 16.95
N GLY A 417 -6.98 9.08 16.78
CA GLY A 417 -5.57 8.79 17.04
C GLY A 417 -4.62 9.66 16.21
N VAL A 418 -4.89 9.82 14.92
CA VAL A 418 -4.09 10.69 14.04
C VAL A 418 -4.16 12.14 14.49
N VAL A 419 -5.35 12.68 14.71
CA VAL A 419 -5.54 14.09 15.11
C VAL A 419 -4.87 14.36 16.46
N ILE A 420 -5.10 13.51 17.46
CA ILE A 420 -4.51 13.67 18.80
C ILE A 420 -2.97 13.56 18.71
N THR A 421 -2.44 12.61 17.95
CA THR A 421 -0.99 12.43 17.80
C THR A 421 -0.34 13.64 17.12
N ILE A 422 -0.94 14.20 16.05
CA ILE A 422 -0.43 15.42 15.40
C ILE A 422 -0.45 16.61 16.37
N ALA A 423 -1.57 16.84 17.04
CA ALA A 423 -1.69 17.94 18.02
C ALA A 423 -0.69 17.79 19.17
N ALA A 424 -0.49 16.57 19.65
CA ALA A 424 0.46 16.26 20.71
C ALA A 424 1.93 16.41 20.26
N THR A 425 2.25 16.06 19.00
CA THR A 425 3.57 16.28 18.38
C THR A 425 3.89 17.77 18.34
N LEU A 426 2.96 18.60 17.84
CA LEU A 426 3.15 20.05 17.75
C LEU A 426 3.31 20.70 19.13
N ARG A 427 2.68 20.15 20.18
CA ARG A 427 2.79 20.63 21.58
C ARG A 427 3.89 19.93 22.38
N THR A 428 4.62 18.99 21.76
CA THR A 428 5.65 18.17 22.41
C THR A 428 5.19 17.50 23.72
N ASN A 429 3.93 17.01 23.74
CA ASN A 429 3.33 16.44 24.95
C ASN A 429 3.32 14.90 24.90
N PRO A 430 4.19 14.22 25.72
CA PRO A 430 4.31 12.76 25.69
C PRO A 430 3.06 12.02 26.17
N LEU A 431 2.30 12.60 27.10
CA LEU A 431 1.07 11.97 27.60
C LEU A 431 0.00 11.94 26.50
N CYS A 432 -0.22 13.08 25.84
CA CYS A 432 -1.15 13.15 24.72
C CYS A 432 -0.71 12.26 23.55
N LEU A 433 0.61 12.07 23.31
CA LEU A 433 1.13 11.11 22.34
C LEU A 433 0.78 9.66 22.69
N ARG A 434 0.87 9.27 23.97
CA ARG A 434 0.42 7.95 24.41
C ARG A 434 -1.08 7.77 24.21
N ILE A 435 -1.89 8.79 24.49
CA ILE A 435 -3.34 8.75 24.25
C ILE A 435 -3.61 8.55 22.74
N GLY A 436 -3.01 9.36 21.89
CA GLY A 436 -3.15 9.21 20.42
C GLY A 436 -2.72 7.83 19.93
N GLY A 437 -1.56 7.33 20.39
CA GLY A 437 -1.07 5.98 20.11
C GLY A 437 -2.03 4.88 20.59
N SER A 438 -2.68 5.06 21.75
CA SER A 438 -3.68 4.11 22.27
C SER A 438 -4.93 4.05 21.38
N PHE A 439 -5.40 5.19 20.87
CA PHE A 439 -6.47 5.22 19.87
C PHE A 439 -6.07 4.50 18.57
N LEU A 440 -4.83 4.68 18.10
CA LEU A 440 -4.31 3.93 16.95
C LEU A 440 -4.24 2.43 17.25
N ALA A 441 -3.85 2.03 18.47
CA ALA A 441 -3.81 0.63 18.88
C ALA A 441 -5.21 -0.01 18.88
N VAL A 442 -6.25 0.69 19.32
CA VAL A 442 -7.64 0.23 19.23
C VAL A 442 -8.03 0.01 17.76
N SER A 443 -7.67 0.95 16.88
CA SER A 443 -7.93 0.80 15.44
C SER A 443 -7.23 -0.40 14.83
N VAL A 444 -5.93 -0.58 15.12
CA VAL A 444 -5.15 -1.75 14.64
C VAL A 444 -5.73 -3.05 15.19
N THR A 445 -6.11 -3.09 16.47
CA THR A 445 -6.77 -4.25 17.07
C THR A 445 -8.10 -4.57 16.36
N SER A 446 -8.90 -3.56 16.03
CA SER A 446 -10.15 -3.72 15.27
C SER A 446 -9.91 -4.33 13.89
N LEU A 447 -8.84 -3.90 13.20
CA LEU A 447 -8.42 -4.50 11.93
C LEU A 447 -7.99 -5.97 12.12
N LEU A 448 -7.13 -6.25 13.10
CA LEU A 448 -6.64 -7.60 13.38
C LEU A 448 -7.78 -8.57 13.73
N VAL A 449 -8.75 -8.14 14.54
CA VAL A 449 -9.95 -8.93 14.86
C VAL A 449 -10.74 -9.29 13.59
N ASN A 450 -10.96 -8.33 12.71
CA ASN A 450 -11.65 -8.58 11.44
C ASN A 450 -10.85 -9.50 10.51
N VAL A 451 -9.54 -9.26 10.36
CA VAL A 451 -8.68 -10.12 9.55
C VAL A 451 -8.65 -11.55 10.10
N PHE A 452 -8.55 -11.72 11.42
CA PHE A 452 -8.60 -13.04 12.06
C PHE A 452 -9.94 -13.76 11.81
N ARG A 453 -11.07 -13.04 11.92
CA ARG A 453 -12.38 -13.59 11.58
C ARG A 453 -12.43 -14.13 10.15
N VAL A 454 -11.90 -13.38 9.21
CA VAL A 454 -11.85 -13.78 7.80
C VAL A 454 -10.93 -14.98 7.60
N ILE A 455 -9.70 -14.94 8.14
CA ILE A 455 -8.73 -16.04 7.99
C ILE A 455 -9.23 -17.34 8.63
N LYS A 456 -10.05 -17.27 9.70
CA LYS A 456 -10.66 -18.44 10.33
C LYS A 456 -11.43 -19.32 9.33
N HIS A 457 -11.99 -18.75 8.26
CA HIS A 457 -12.69 -19.51 7.23
C HIS A 457 -11.79 -20.49 6.45
N PHE A 458 -10.46 -20.28 6.43
CA PHE A 458 -9.56 -21.29 5.88
C PHE A 458 -9.52 -22.59 6.69
N PHE A 459 -9.64 -22.47 8.00
CA PHE A 459 -9.55 -23.61 8.92
C PHE A 459 -10.92 -24.21 9.22
N ARG A 460 -11.97 -23.39 9.17
CA ARG A 460 -13.36 -23.79 9.49
C ARG A 460 -14.32 -23.19 8.47
N PRO A 461 -14.39 -23.74 7.23
CA PRO A 461 -15.28 -23.26 6.20
C PRO A 461 -16.75 -23.50 6.62
N GLN A 462 -17.59 -22.51 6.34
CA GLN A 462 -19.05 -22.58 6.62
C GLN A 462 -19.77 -23.01 5.36
N LEU A 463 -19.96 -24.32 5.20
CA LEU A 463 -20.70 -24.94 4.11
C LEU A 463 -22.04 -25.46 4.65
N ARG A 464 -23.16 -25.00 4.11
CA ARG A 464 -24.50 -25.49 4.49
C ARG A 464 -25.10 -26.20 3.30
N PRO A 465 -25.70 -27.41 3.47
CA PRO A 465 -26.47 -28.04 2.39
C PRO A 465 -27.60 -27.11 1.94
N PHE A 466 -27.99 -27.18 0.68
CA PHE A 466 -29.25 -26.58 0.27
C PHE A 466 -30.38 -27.37 0.97
N ALA A 467 -31.40 -26.68 1.47
CA ALA A 467 -32.62 -27.36 1.98
C ALA A 467 -33.18 -28.24 0.88
N ALA A 468 -33.44 -29.52 1.20
CA ALA A 468 -34.12 -30.41 0.27
C ALA A 468 -35.43 -29.73 -0.17
N ARG A 469 -35.65 -29.60 -1.47
CA ARG A 469 -36.96 -29.18 -1.98
C ARG A 469 -37.97 -30.22 -1.47
N THR A 470 -38.81 -29.89 -0.53
CA THR A 470 -40.00 -30.66 -0.23
C THR A 470 -40.86 -30.62 -1.49
N VAL A 471 -40.78 -31.68 -2.30
CA VAL A 471 -41.75 -31.90 -3.36
C VAL A 471 -43.04 -32.16 -2.61
N ALA A 472 -43.97 -31.22 -2.69
CA ALA A 472 -45.33 -31.46 -2.18
C ALA A 472 -45.84 -32.73 -2.86
N PRO A 473 -46.43 -33.71 -2.12
CA PRO A 473 -46.99 -34.89 -2.73
C PRO A 473 -48.06 -34.42 -3.72
N ALA A 474 -47.96 -34.90 -4.97
CA ALA A 474 -49.00 -34.69 -5.97
C ALA A 474 -50.34 -35.13 -5.35
N GLY A 475 -51.22 -34.17 -5.12
CA GLY A 475 -52.54 -34.46 -4.58
C GLY A 475 -53.25 -35.44 -5.52
N ASN A 476 -53.56 -36.65 -5.03
CA ASN A 476 -54.49 -37.56 -5.70
C ASN A 476 -55.84 -36.86 -5.77
N SER A 477 -56.15 -36.30 -6.93
CA SER A 477 -57.49 -35.91 -7.27
C SER A 477 -58.24 -37.21 -7.64
N LEU A 478 -59.08 -37.70 -6.71
CA LEU A 478 -60.18 -38.63 -7.00
C LEU A 478 -61.26 -37.90 -7.74
#